data_440566bf5e2f0a7dcffb0502f0c0d810
#
_entry.id   440566bf5e2f0a7dcffb0502f0c0d810
#
_cell.length_a   1.000
_cell.length_b   1.000
_cell.length_c   1.000
_cell.angle_alpha   90.00
_cell.angle_beta   90.00
_cell.angle_gamma   90.00
#
_symmetry.space_group_name_H-M   'P 1'
#
loop_
_entity.id
_entity.type
_entity.pdbx_description
1 polymer ?
#
loop_
_entity_poly.entity_id
_entity_poly.type
_entity_poly.pdbx_seq_one_letter_code
_entity_poly.pdbx_strand_id
1 'polypeptide(L)'
;MKVVSKHLFQYFEKAGIKRTYPINSMIYMQGDTAPSIYLICKGCVRMFYTADSGKEITIQIIGEGQLIGESAFLSHASRDTSILAVNEVEVIVCSIDRIFPYMQQNQEINELILQLLMENYSALCGQLKRLTIYDSTQRVASYLLDQTKCDRAELGIIDNTLPYTHEELAVCLNLNRVTVTKILNSFAKQGWVRLKQKRIQILDRMALMKILDENR
;
A
#
# COMPACT_ATOMS: atom_id res chain seq x y z
N MET A 1 -2.84 -1.72 -5.54
CA MET A 1 -3.54 -2.80 -4.80
C MET A 1 -5.02 -2.68 -5.06
N LYS A 2 -5.68 -3.80 -5.28
CA LYS A 2 -7.12 -3.86 -5.50
C LYS A 2 -7.86 -3.50 -4.21
N VAL A 3 -8.98 -2.82 -4.39
CA VAL A 3 -9.90 -2.48 -3.32
C VAL A 3 -10.96 -3.56 -3.26
N VAL A 4 -11.28 -4.01 -2.05
CA VAL A 4 -12.37 -4.97 -1.82
C VAL A 4 -13.69 -4.35 -2.30
N SER A 5 -14.40 -5.03 -3.18
CA SER A 5 -15.70 -4.57 -3.68
C SER A 5 -16.68 -4.43 -2.51
N LYS A 6 -17.48 -3.34 -2.50
CA LYS A 6 -18.38 -3.04 -1.37
C LYS A 6 -19.33 -4.18 -0.99
N HIS A 7 -19.79 -4.96 -1.95
CA HIS A 7 -20.68 -6.11 -1.67
C HIS A 7 -19.98 -7.23 -0.89
N LEU A 8 -18.63 -7.34 -0.97
CA LEU A 8 -17.86 -8.33 -0.19
C LEU A 8 -17.60 -7.87 1.25
N PHE A 9 -17.73 -6.57 1.56
CA PHE A 9 -17.56 -6.06 2.93
C PHE A 9 -18.50 -6.76 3.92
N GLN A 10 -19.73 -7.10 3.52
CA GLN A 10 -20.69 -7.79 4.37
C GLN A 10 -20.16 -9.11 4.97
N TYR A 11 -19.27 -9.82 4.26
CA TYR A 11 -18.69 -11.07 4.76
C TYR A 11 -17.66 -10.81 5.84
N PHE A 12 -16.85 -9.75 5.65
CA PHE A 12 -15.90 -9.31 6.69
C PHE A 12 -16.63 -8.74 7.89
N GLU A 13 -17.73 -8.01 7.72
CA GLU A 13 -18.56 -7.49 8.82
C GLU A 13 -19.20 -8.62 9.64
N LYS A 14 -19.66 -9.69 8.99
CA LYS A 14 -20.23 -10.88 9.66
C LYS A 14 -19.15 -11.71 10.37
N ALA A 15 -17.97 -11.83 9.78
CA ALA A 15 -16.87 -12.64 10.30
C ALA A 15 -16.00 -11.91 11.32
N GLY A 16 -16.02 -10.56 11.32
CA GLY A 16 -15.06 -9.74 12.02
C GLY A 16 -15.65 -8.82 13.10
N ILE A 17 -14.76 -8.04 13.68
CA ILE A 17 -15.06 -7.02 14.70
C ILE A 17 -14.45 -5.71 14.24
N LYS A 18 -15.22 -4.62 14.29
CA LYS A 18 -14.74 -3.27 13.99
C LYS A 18 -13.82 -2.78 15.11
N ARG A 19 -12.69 -2.22 14.74
CA ARG A 19 -11.73 -1.56 15.64
C ARG A 19 -11.24 -0.25 15.05
N THR A 20 -10.98 0.71 15.94
CA THR A 20 -10.39 2.01 15.58
C THR A 20 -9.02 2.12 16.21
N TYR A 21 -8.07 2.62 15.44
CA TYR A 21 -6.69 2.86 15.85
C TYR A 21 -6.36 4.35 15.67
N PRO A 22 -5.89 5.03 16.73
CA PRO A 22 -5.48 6.43 16.63
C PRO A 22 -4.22 6.57 15.77
N ILE A 23 -3.95 7.79 15.30
CA ILE A 23 -2.72 8.13 14.59
C ILE A 23 -1.47 7.68 15.39
N ASN A 24 -0.48 7.16 14.68
CA ASN A 24 0.79 6.65 15.22
C ASN A 24 0.67 5.43 16.16
N SER A 25 -0.47 4.75 16.19
CA SER A 25 -0.59 3.49 16.92
C SER A 25 -0.24 2.29 16.04
N MET A 26 0.34 1.26 16.67
CA MET A 26 0.61 -0.02 16.02
C MET A 26 -0.67 -0.84 15.94
N ILE A 27 -0.94 -1.44 14.77
CA ILE A 27 -2.04 -2.39 14.57
C ILE A 27 -1.55 -3.81 14.91
N TYR A 28 -0.35 -4.15 14.43
CA TYR A 28 0.42 -5.32 14.83
C TYR A 28 1.91 -5.12 14.54
N MET A 29 2.75 -5.91 15.15
CA MET A 29 4.21 -5.83 15.01
C MET A 29 4.76 -7.07 14.30
N GLN A 30 5.90 -6.88 13.64
CA GLN A 30 6.72 -7.98 13.12
C GLN A 30 7.05 -8.96 14.25
N GLY A 31 6.90 -10.26 13.98
CA GLY A 31 7.09 -11.33 14.97
C GLY A 31 5.84 -11.70 15.77
N ASP A 32 4.78 -10.87 15.79
CA ASP A 32 3.52 -11.23 16.43
C ASP A 32 2.90 -12.48 15.78
N THR A 33 2.10 -13.23 16.53
CA THR A 33 1.27 -14.29 15.95
C THR A 33 0.27 -13.71 14.95
N ALA A 34 0.00 -14.44 13.88
CA ALA A 34 -0.79 -13.96 12.75
C ALA A 34 -2.17 -14.67 12.61
N PRO A 35 -3.11 -14.58 13.60
CA PRO A 35 -4.39 -15.29 13.54
C PRO A 35 -5.47 -14.56 12.73
N SER A 36 -5.22 -13.33 12.26
CA SER A 36 -6.26 -12.45 11.72
C SER A 36 -5.80 -11.70 10.50
N ILE A 37 -6.77 -11.41 9.62
CA ILE A 37 -6.69 -10.43 8.54
C ILE A 37 -7.46 -9.17 8.90
N TYR A 38 -7.15 -8.06 8.27
CA TYR A 38 -7.76 -6.76 8.56
C TYR A 38 -8.20 -6.11 7.26
N LEU A 39 -9.47 -5.72 7.18
CA LEU A 39 -10.00 -4.88 6.11
C LEU A 39 -9.98 -3.42 6.57
N ILE A 40 -9.28 -2.55 5.85
CA ILE A 40 -9.23 -1.11 6.15
C ILE A 40 -10.53 -0.49 5.65
N CYS A 41 -11.36 0.03 6.57
CA CYS A 41 -12.62 0.70 6.25
C CYS A 41 -12.45 2.19 6.07
N LYS A 42 -11.46 2.80 6.76
CA LYS A 42 -11.16 4.23 6.71
C LYS A 42 -9.73 4.49 7.10
N GLY A 43 -9.12 5.50 6.50
CA GLY A 43 -7.77 5.92 6.81
C GLY A 43 -6.70 5.16 6.03
N CYS A 44 -5.45 5.28 6.47
CA CYS A 44 -4.32 4.60 5.85
C CYS A 44 -3.27 4.16 6.87
N VAL A 45 -2.55 3.10 6.52
CA VAL A 45 -1.52 2.48 7.34
C VAL A 45 -0.18 2.42 6.60
N ARG A 46 0.90 2.44 7.34
CA ARG A 46 2.26 2.20 6.85
C ARG A 46 2.66 0.76 7.17
N MET A 47 2.94 -0.03 6.14
CA MET A 47 3.57 -1.35 6.26
C MET A 47 5.09 -1.18 6.22
N PHE A 48 5.81 -1.71 7.19
CA PHE A 48 7.26 -1.61 7.26
C PHE A 48 7.90 -2.85 7.89
N TYR A 49 9.15 -3.06 7.53
CA TYR A 49 10.05 -4.05 8.09
C TYR A 49 11.07 -3.35 9.00
N THR A 50 11.36 -3.93 10.15
CA THR A 50 12.42 -3.48 11.05
C THR A 50 13.58 -4.46 10.97
N ALA A 51 14.73 -4.00 10.52
CA ALA A 51 15.97 -4.79 10.50
C ALA A 51 16.55 -4.92 11.91
N ASP A 52 17.45 -5.90 12.12
CA ASP A 52 18.13 -6.14 13.43
C ASP A 52 18.89 -4.92 13.94
N SER A 53 19.34 -4.05 13.05
CA SER A 53 19.96 -2.77 13.36
C SER A 53 18.98 -1.69 13.88
N GLY A 54 17.69 -1.99 13.95
CA GLY A 54 16.63 -1.03 14.27
C GLY A 54 16.24 -0.11 13.11
N LYS A 55 16.86 -0.26 11.93
CA LYS A 55 16.47 0.53 10.74
C LYS A 55 15.14 0.04 10.21
N GLU A 56 14.19 0.97 10.03
CA GLU A 56 12.90 0.69 9.39
C GLU A 56 12.97 0.90 7.88
N ILE A 57 12.34 0.00 7.15
CA ILE A 57 12.16 0.08 5.70
C ILE A 57 10.67 0.05 5.42
N THR A 58 10.11 1.16 4.96
CA THR A 58 8.71 1.20 4.54
C THR A 58 8.55 0.40 3.24
N ILE A 59 7.66 -0.57 3.28
CA ILE A 59 7.32 -1.40 2.14
C ILE A 59 6.22 -0.73 1.33
N GLN A 60 5.16 -0.27 2.04
CA GLN A 60 3.98 0.29 1.37
C GLN A 60 3.13 1.15 2.31
N ILE A 61 2.40 2.11 1.72
CA ILE A 61 1.26 2.77 2.35
C ILE A 61 -0.02 2.14 1.80
N ILE A 62 -0.87 1.66 2.69
CA ILE A 62 -2.08 0.89 2.36
C ILE A 62 -3.28 1.69 2.86
N GLY A 63 -4.30 1.84 2.02
CA GLY A 63 -5.44 2.70 2.29
C GLY A 63 -6.76 1.95 2.39
N GLU A 64 -7.83 2.74 2.41
CA GLU A 64 -9.21 2.29 2.50
C GLU A 64 -9.59 1.26 1.44
N GLY A 65 -10.38 0.27 1.85
CA GLY A 65 -10.84 -0.83 1.00
C GLY A 65 -9.81 -1.91 0.74
N GLN A 66 -8.62 -1.84 1.34
CA GLN A 66 -7.55 -2.82 1.14
C GLN A 66 -7.44 -3.77 2.35
N LEU A 67 -6.95 -4.99 2.08
CA LEU A 67 -6.68 -6.00 3.11
C LEU A 67 -5.21 -6.00 3.49
N ILE A 68 -4.94 -6.28 4.77
CA ILE A 68 -3.61 -6.51 5.32
C ILE A 68 -3.63 -7.74 6.23
N GLY A 69 -2.44 -8.31 6.45
CA GLY A 69 -2.27 -9.44 7.37
C GLY A 69 -2.49 -10.80 6.73
N GLU A 70 -2.23 -10.91 5.44
CA GLU A 70 -2.35 -12.14 4.64
C GLU A 70 -1.49 -13.31 5.15
N SER A 71 -0.42 -13.03 5.91
CA SER A 71 0.35 -14.09 6.60
C SER A 71 -0.49 -14.95 7.54
N ALA A 72 -1.67 -14.45 7.96
CA ALA A 72 -2.63 -15.23 8.75
C ALA A 72 -3.14 -16.50 8.04
N PHE A 73 -3.05 -16.57 6.71
CA PHE A 73 -3.42 -17.77 5.96
C PHE A 73 -2.37 -18.89 6.02
N LEU A 74 -1.19 -18.61 6.56
CA LEU A 74 -0.14 -19.61 6.76
C LEU A 74 -0.26 -20.17 8.19
N SER A 75 -0.30 -21.50 8.31
CA SER A 75 -0.32 -22.16 9.60
C SER A 75 0.91 -21.81 10.42
N HIS A 76 0.70 -21.39 11.68
CA HIS A 76 1.76 -21.01 12.62
C HIS A 76 2.67 -19.85 12.15
N ALA A 77 2.21 -19.04 11.20
CA ALA A 77 2.96 -17.88 10.75
C ALA A 77 3.04 -16.80 11.84
N SER A 78 4.15 -16.11 11.86
CA SER A 78 4.30 -14.80 12.50
C SER A 78 4.11 -13.68 11.46
N ARG A 79 3.95 -12.45 11.93
CA ARG A 79 3.92 -11.27 11.07
C ARG A 79 5.31 -10.98 10.51
N ASP A 80 5.45 -10.97 9.19
CA ASP A 80 6.71 -10.61 8.52
C ASP A 80 7.00 -9.11 8.59
N THR A 81 5.97 -8.29 8.81
CA THR A 81 6.02 -6.83 8.81
C THR A 81 5.20 -6.24 9.95
N SER A 82 5.50 -4.99 10.27
CA SER A 82 4.73 -4.17 11.22
C SER A 82 3.77 -3.25 10.48
N ILE A 83 2.63 -2.94 11.10
CA ILE A 83 1.63 -2.01 10.57
C ILE A 83 1.38 -0.88 11.58
N LEU A 84 1.58 0.36 11.12
CA LEU A 84 1.37 1.59 11.87
C LEU A 84 0.24 2.42 11.23
N ALA A 85 -0.66 2.96 12.03
CA ALA A 85 -1.69 3.90 11.61
C ALA A 85 -1.07 5.28 11.26
N VAL A 86 -1.19 5.73 10.00
CA VAL A 86 -0.66 7.04 9.54
C VAL A 86 -1.61 8.19 9.92
N ASN A 87 -2.89 7.90 10.02
CA ASN A 87 -3.95 8.77 10.53
C ASN A 87 -4.89 7.92 11.41
N GLU A 88 -6.05 8.42 11.80
CA GLU A 88 -7.07 7.58 12.42
C GLU A 88 -7.54 6.51 11.44
N VAL A 89 -7.50 5.25 11.83
CA VAL A 89 -7.81 4.09 11.00
C VAL A 89 -8.94 3.28 11.59
N GLU A 90 -9.96 2.99 10.80
CA GLU A 90 -11.01 2.03 11.14
C GLU A 90 -10.78 0.75 10.35
N VAL A 91 -10.79 -0.40 11.02
CA VAL A 91 -10.63 -1.72 10.39
C VAL A 91 -11.69 -2.70 10.85
N ILE A 92 -11.96 -3.72 10.02
CA ILE A 92 -12.63 -4.95 10.44
C ILE A 92 -11.55 -6.01 10.61
N VAL A 93 -11.44 -6.55 11.83
CA VAL A 93 -10.49 -7.61 12.18
C VAL A 93 -11.22 -8.93 12.10
N CYS A 94 -10.79 -9.82 11.19
CA CYS A 94 -11.36 -11.15 11.01
C CYS A 94 -10.33 -12.22 11.37
N SER A 95 -10.65 -13.13 12.29
CA SER A 95 -9.85 -14.34 12.44
C SER A 95 -10.04 -15.26 11.23
N ILE A 96 -9.00 -16.06 10.93
CA ILE A 96 -9.07 -17.02 9.82
C ILE A 96 -10.22 -18.01 10.01
N ASP A 97 -10.42 -18.53 11.23
CA ASP A 97 -11.47 -19.49 11.52
C ASP A 97 -12.88 -18.94 11.24
N ARG A 98 -13.08 -17.63 11.37
CA ARG A 98 -14.38 -16.99 11.12
C ARG A 98 -14.61 -16.64 9.66
N ILE A 99 -13.57 -16.27 8.92
CA ILE A 99 -13.73 -15.93 7.49
C ILE A 99 -13.71 -17.18 6.59
N PHE A 100 -13.05 -18.26 7.02
CA PHE A 100 -12.87 -19.48 6.25
C PHE A 100 -14.19 -20.15 5.82
N PRO A 101 -15.26 -20.24 6.64
CA PRO A 101 -16.57 -20.77 6.20
C PRO A 101 -17.17 -19.97 5.04
N TYR A 102 -17.00 -18.64 5.02
CA TYR A 102 -17.46 -17.79 3.90
C TYR A 102 -16.64 -18.02 2.64
N MET A 103 -15.34 -18.26 2.78
CA MET A 103 -14.46 -18.62 1.65
C MET A 103 -14.88 -19.96 1.01
N GLN A 104 -15.27 -20.94 1.82
CA GLN A 104 -15.75 -22.23 1.31
C GLN A 104 -17.08 -22.14 0.55
N GLN A 105 -17.93 -21.20 0.91
CA GLN A 105 -19.26 -21.03 0.34
C GLN A 105 -19.33 -20.00 -0.78
N ASN A 106 -18.29 -19.18 -0.94
CA ASN A 106 -18.29 -18.06 -1.90
C ASN A 106 -16.97 -17.98 -2.67
N GLN A 107 -17.04 -18.32 -3.95
CA GLN A 107 -15.90 -18.31 -4.85
C GLN A 107 -15.31 -16.89 -5.01
N GLU A 108 -16.13 -15.82 -4.97
CA GLU A 108 -15.66 -14.45 -5.13
C GLU A 108 -14.69 -14.03 -4.01
N ILE A 109 -14.87 -14.53 -2.78
CA ILE A 109 -13.94 -14.25 -1.67
C ILE A 109 -12.60 -14.92 -1.94
N ASN A 110 -12.60 -16.16 -2.44
CA ASN A 110 -11.36 -16.88 -2.79
C ASN A 110 -10.62 -16.16 -3.93
N GLU A 111 -11.34 -15.75 -4.96
CA GLU A 111 -10.78 -15.00 -6.07
C GLU A 111 -10.20 -13.65 -5.61
N LEU A 112 -10.91 -12.95 -4.72
CA LEU A 112 -10.41 -11.72 -4.10
C LEU A 112 -9.07 -11.95 -3.38
N ILE A 113 -9.00 -12.97 -2.52
CA ILE A 113 -7.79 -13.26 -1.74
C ILE A 113 -6.63 -13.63 -2.66
N LEU A 114 -6.86 -14.48 -3.67
CA LEU A 114 -5.85 -14.82 -4.66
C LEU A 114 -5.37 -13.58 -5.42
N GLN A 115 -6.28 -12.72 -5.84
CA GLN A 115 -5.92 -11.47 -6.53
C GLN A 115 -5.07 -10.56 -5.64
N LEU A 116 -5.41 -10.42 -4.36
CA LEU A 116 -4.63 -9.63 -3.40
C LEU A 116 -3.21 -10.19 -3.22
N LEU A 117 -3.06 -11.51 -3.09
CA LEU A 117 -1.76 -12.16 -3.00
C LEU A 117 -0.92 -11.92 -4.28
N MET A 118 -1.53 -12.04 -5.45
CA MET A 118 -0.85 -11.78 -6.73
C MET A 118 -0.46 -10.31 -6.89
N GLU A 119 -1.27 -9.39 -6.41
CA GLU A 119 -0.93 -7.96 -6.41
C GLU A 119 0.22 -7.63 -5.46
N ASN A 120 0.23 -8.22 -4.26
CA ASN A 120 1.33 -8.08 -3.31
C ASN A 120 2.62 -8.63 -3.92
N TYR A 121 2.58 -9.80 -4.55
CA TYR A 121 3.73 -10.36 -5.28
C TYR A 121 4.22 -9.41 -6.38
N SER A 122 3.32 -8.89 -7.21
CA SER A 122 3.66 -7.94 -8.28
C SER A 122 4.26 -6.64 -7.73
N ALA A 123 3.74 -6.14 -6.61
CA ALA A 123 4.28 -4.96 -5.93
C ALA A 123 5.71 -5.19 -5.42
N LEU A 124 5.98 -6.36 -4.82
CA LEU A 124 7.32 -6.76 -4.37
C LEU A 124 8.30 -6.89 -5.55
N CYS A 125 7.91 -7.51 -6.65
CA CYS A 125 8.72 -7.56 -7.87
C CYS A 125 9.03 -6.17 -8.42
N GLY A 126 8.03 -5.28 -8.43
CA GLY A 126 8.22 -3.88 -8.82
C GLY A 126 9.18 -3.13 -7.91
N GLN A 127 9.11 -3.38 -6.60
CA GLN A 127 10.03 -2.79 -5.64
C GLN A 127 11.46 -3.31 -5.83
N LEU A 128 11.64 -4.61 -6.02
CA LEU A 128 12.94 -5.20 -6.32
C LEU A 128 13.55 -4.58 -7.57
N LYS A 129 12.78 -4.47 -8.66
CA LYS A 129 13.21 -3.81 -9.89
C LYS A 129 13.64 -2.35 -9.64
N ARG A 130 12.86 -1.59 -8.89
CA ARG A 130 13.22 -0.20 -8.55
C ARG A 130 14.55 -0.11 -7.79
N LEU A 131 14.77 -0.99 -6.82
CA LEU A 131 15.97 -0.95 -5.99
C LEU A 131 17.24 -1.41 -6.73
N THR A 132 17.11 -2.29 -7.71
CA THR A 132 18.25 -2.93 -8.39
C THR A 132 18.61 -2.28 -9.73
N ILE A 133 17.61 -1.80 -10.49
CA ILE A 133 17.81 -1.37 -11.88
C ILE A 133 17.69 0.15 -12.04
N TYR A 134 16.77 0.79 -11.31
CA TYR A 134 16.43 2.19 -11.53
C TYR A 134 17.32 3.16 -10.74
N ASP A 135 17.68 4.28 -11.38
CA ASP A 135 18.25 5.42 -10.70
C ASP A 135 17.21 6.16 -9.82
N SER A 136 17.64 7.20 -9.10
CA SER A 136 16.76 7.92 -8.17
C SER A 136 15.56 8.56 -8.86
N THR A 137 15.75 9.09 -10.08
CA THR A 137 14.69 9.76 -10.87
C THR A 137 13.67 8.75 -11.37
N GLN A 138 14.18 7.64 -11.90
CA GLN A 138 13.36 6.52 -12.36
C GLN A 138 12.60 5.86 -11.22
N ARG A 139 13.19 5.73 -10.02
CA ARG A 139 12.51 5.21 -8.81
C ARG A 139 11.30 6.07 -8.46
N VAL A 140 11.46 7.39 -8.43
CA VAL A 140 10.35 8.31 -8.16
C VAL A 140 9.28 8.20 -9.23
N ALA A 141 9.63 8.28 -10.51
CA ALA A 141 8.68 8.18 -11.63
C ALA A 141 7.91 6.85 -11.61
N SER A 142 8.61 5.72 -11.49
CA SER A 142 8.01 4.39 -11.43
C SER A 142 7.04 4.24 -10.27
N TYR A 143 7.41 4.71 -9.07
CA TYR A 143 6.54 4.61 -7.91
C TYR A 143 5.25 5.42 -8.07
N LEU A 144 5.35 6.68 -8.54
CA LEU A 144 4.18 7.51 -8.82
C LEU A 144 3.23 6.85 -9.81
N LEU A 145 3.78 6.28 -10.90
CA LEU A 145 3.00 5.56 -11.91
C LEU A 145 2.31 4.32 -11.34
N ASP A 146 3.01 3.53 -10.50
CA ASP A 146 2.46 2.32 -9.91
C ASP A 146 1.31 2.62 -8.95
N GLN A 147 1.43 3.67 -8.13
CA GLN A 147 0.38 4.07 -7.20
C GLN A 147 -0.89 4.58 -7.89
N THR A 148 -0.82 4.99 -9.14
CA THR A 148 -1.96 5.46 -9.93
C THR A 148 -2.54 4.39 -10.88
N LYS A 149 -2.00 3.18 -10.89
CA LYS A 149 -2.53 2.04 -11.68
C LYS A 149 -3.79 1.43 -11.07
N CYS A 150 -4.05 1.63 -9.78
CA CYS A 150 -5.27 1.15 -9.17
C CYS A 150 -6.44 2.00 -9.62
N ASP A 151 -7.43 1.38 -10.25
CA ASP A 151 -8.74 1.95 -10.49
C ASP A 151 -9.41 2.25 -9.14
N ARG A 152 -9.15 3.45 -8.62
CA ARG A 152 -9.84 4.00 -7.46
C ARG A 152 -11.18 4.64 -7.83
N ALA A 153 -11.60 4.49 -9.08
CA ALA A 153 -12.88 4.98 -9.58
C ALA A 153 -14.06 4.43 -8.77
N GLU A 154 -13.98 3.21 -8.26
CA GLU A 154 -14.98 2.62 -7.37
C GLU A 154 -15.13 3.34 -6.02
N LEU A 155 -14.10 4.09 -5.60
CA LEU A 155 -14.12 4.91 -4.37
C LEU A 155 -14.39 6.40 -4.65
N GLY A 156 -14.69 6.78 -5.88
CA GLY A 156 -14.92 8.17 -6.28
C GLY A 156 -13.65 9.03 -6.28
N ILE A 157 -12.48 8.45 -6.20
CA ILE A 157 -11.20 9.14 -6.31
C ILE A 157 -10.79 9.14 -7.80
N ILE A 158 -11.38 10.00 -8.57
CA ILE A 158 -11.06 10.26 -10.00
C ILE A 158 -9.88 11.24 -10.08
N ASP A 159 -8.84 11.06 -9.29
CA ASP A 159 -7.75 12.02 -9.32
C ASP A 159 -6.43 11.25 -9.24
N ASN A 160 -5.56 11.43 -10.22
CA ASN A 160 -4.16 10.98 -10.20
C ASN A 160 -3.36 11.63 -9.05
N THR A 161 -4.01 11.88 -7.91
CA THR A 161 -3.45 12.56 -6.73
C THR A 161 -3.09 11.55 -5.66
N LEU A 162 -1.83 11.55 -5.29
CA LEU A 162 -1.26 10.68 -4.29
C LEU A 162 -1.13 11.43 -2.96
N PRO A 163 -1.62 10.89 -1.84
CA PRO A 163 -1.57 11.54 -0.53
C PRO A 163 -0.23 11.30 0.18
N TYR A 164 0.88 11.62 -0.49
CA TYR A 164 2.23 11.45 0.06
C TYR A 164 2.91 12.79 0.31
N THR A 165 3.59 12.89 1.45
CA THR A 165 4.62 13.88 1.69
C THR A 165 5.93 13.47 1.01
N HIS A 166 6.85 14.43 0.81
CA HIS A 166 8.18 14.13 0.28
C HIS A 166 8.98 13.20 1.21
N GLU A 167 8.73 13.25 2.52
CA GLU A 167 9.35 12.38 3.51
C GLU A 167 8.87 10.94 3.38
N GLU A 168 7.55 10.73 3.35
CA GLU A 168 6.95 9.41 3.18
C GLU A 168 7.41 8.75 1.87
N LEU A 169 7.46 9.55 0.78
CA LEU A 169 7.95 9.07 -0.51
C LEU A 169 9.44 8.70 -0.44
N ALA A 170 10.25 9.49 0.25
CA ALA A 170 11.67 9.22 0.42
C ALA A 170 11.90 7.90 1.18
N VAL A 171 11.15 7.67 2.25
CA VAL A 171 11.19 6.42 3.02
C VAL A 171 10.77 5.22 2.17
N CYS A 172 9.66 5.33 1.40
CA CYS A 172 9.17 4.26 0.51
C CYS A 172 10.18 3.88 -0.59
N LEU A 173 10.99 4.86 -1.04
CA LEU A 173 11.93 4.66 -2.14
C LEU A 173 13.37 4.38 -1.68
N ASN A 174 13.61 4.37 -0.37
CA ASN A 174 14.96 4.31 0.22
C ASN A 174 15.87 5.41 -0.36
N LEU A 175 15.35 6.64 -0.43
CA LEU A 175 16.04 7.83 -0.90
C LEU A 175 16.11 8.89 0.20
N ASN A 176 17.01 9.86 0.05
CA ASN A 176 17.03 11.03 0.90
C ASN A 176 15.88 11.99 0.53
N ARG A 177 15.21 12.59 1.52
CA ARG A 177 14.13 13.57 1.31
C ARG A 177 14.55 14.73 0.38
N VAL A 178 15.78 15.22 0.52
CA VAL A 178 16.31 16.31 -0.34
C VAL A 178 16.37 15.87 -1.80
N THR A 179 16.81 14.65 -2.08
CA THR A 179 16.83 14.06 -3.42
C THR A 179 15.42 13.96 -4.00
N VAL A 180 14.46 13.41 -3.24
CA VAL A 180 13.06 13.31 -3.68
C VAL A 180 12.47 14.70 -3.95
N THR A 181 12.74 15.67 -3.07
CA THR A 181 12.27 17.05 -3.26
C THR A 181 12.82 17.68 -4.54
N LYS A 182 14.12 17.49 -4.84
CA LYS A 182 14.74 17.99 -6.09
C LYS A 182 14.09 17.36 -7.32
N ILE A 183 13.87 16.04 -7.32
CA ILE A 183 13.25 15.32 -8.43
C ILE A 183 11.80 15.77 -8.64
N LEU A 184 11.00 15.84 -7.60
CA LEU A 184 9.60 16.29 -7.68
C LEU A 184 9.47 17.73 -8.16
N ASN A 185 10.36 18.64 -7.71
CA ASN A 185 10.41 20.02 -8.18
C ASN A 185 10.80 20.09 -9.65
N SER A 186 11.71 19.22 -10.13
CA SER A 186 12.04 19.10 -11.55
C SER A 186 10.84 18.67 -12.38
N PHE A 187 10.13 17.62 -11.92
CA PHE A 187 8.90 17.16 -12.59
C PHE A 187 7.80 18.24 -12.60
N ALA A 188 7.69 19.02 -11.51
CA ALA A 188 6.73 20.11 -11.43
C ALA A 188 7.07 21.27 -12.39
N LYS A 189 8.36 21.62 -12.54
CA LYS A 189 8.82 22.64 -13.51
C LYS A 189 8.51 22.23 -14.95
N GLN A 190 8.57 20.95 -15.26
CA GLN A 190 8.26 20.39 -16.58
C GLN A 190 6.74 20.20 -16.79
N GLY A 191 5.91 20.46 -15.77
CA GLY A 191 4.46 20.31 -15.86
C GLY A 191 3.97 18.86 -15.76
N TRP A 192 4.84 17.90 -15.40
CA TRP A 192 4.47 16.47 -15.31
C TRP A 192 3.72 16.13 -14.04
N VAL A 193 3.99 16.87 -12.96
CA VAL A 193 3.27 16.75 -11.69
C VAL A 193 2.89 18.13 -11.14
N ARG A 194 1.86 18.17 -10.30
CA ARG A 194 1.51 19.33 -9.48
C ARG A 194 1.67 18.97 -8.02
N LEU A 195 2.48 19.79 -7.32
CA LEU A 195 2.71 19.63 -5.89
C LEU A 195 1.69 20.48 -5.12
N LYS A 196 0.96 19.85 -4.20
CA LYS A 196 0.06 20.49 -3.23
C LYS A 196 0.50 20.07 -1.83
N GLN A 197 -0.04 20.74 -0.80
CA GLN A 197 0.27 20.38 0.59
C GLN A 197 -0.10 18.90 0.83
N LYS A 198 0.90 18.06 1.16
CA LYS A 198 0.78 16.62 1.38
C LYS A 198 0.11 15.84 0.23
N ARG A 199 0.20 16.33 -1.00
CA ARG A 199 -0.38 15.69 -2.17
C ARG A 199 0.46 15.92 -3.40
N ILE A 200 0.59 14.88 -4.23
CA ILE A 200 1.29 14.90 -5.52
C ILE A 200 0.30 14.47 -6.59
N GLN A 201 -0.06 15.38 -7.48
CA GLN A 201 -0.96 15.12 -8.61
C GLN A 201 -0.15 14.85 -9.87
N ILE A 202 -0.36 13.72 -10.53
CA ILE A 202 0.24 13.42 -11.82
C ILE A 202 -0.58 14.11 -12.92
N LEU A 203 0.09 14.94 -13.73
CA LEU A 203 -0.50 15.65 -14.85
C LEU A 203 -0.19 14.95 -16.18
N ASP A 204 1.05 14.48 -16.36
CA ASP A 204 1.51 13.80 -17.57
C ASP A 204 2.14 12.44 -17.25
N ARG A 205 1.33 11.38 -17.42
CA ARG A 205 1.78 9.99 -17.22
C ARG A 205 2.77 9.55 -18.30
N MET A 206 2.58 10.02 -19.55
CA MET A 206 3.43 9.62 -20.67
C MET A 206 4.84 10.14 -20.52
N ALA A 207 5.00 11.37 -20.03
CA ALA A 207 6.30 11.95 -19.74
C ALA A 207 7.04 11.15 -18.64
N LEU A 208 6.33 10.75 -17.56
CA LEU A 208 6.92 9.92 -16.52
C LEU A 208 7.29 8.51 -17.02
N MET A 209 6.51 7.93 -17.95
CA MET A 209 6.82 6.64 -18.58
C MET A 209 8.10 6.70 -19.41
N LYS A 210 8.30 7.77 -20.21
CA LYS A 210 9.49 7.95 -21.04
C LYS A 210 10.79 7.91 -20.22
N ILE A 211 10.78 8.45 -18.98
CA ILE A 211 11.96 8.37 -18.09
C ILE A 211 12.40 6.92 -17.83
N LEU A 212 11.44 5.98 -17.80
CA LEU A 212 11.74 4.57 -17.53
C LEU A 212 12.35 3.85 -18.75
N ASP A 213 12.19 4.40 -19.95
CA ASP A 213 12.66 3.82 -21.22
C ASP A 213 14.03 4.39 -21.66
N GLU A 214 14.46 5.54 -21.11
CA GLU A 214 15.70 6.24 -21.53
C GLU A 214 17.02 5.51 -21.20
N ASN A 215 16.99 4.37 -20.49
CA ASN A 215 18.17 3.55 -20.14
C ASN A 215 18.09 2.10 -20.64
N ARG A 216 17.40 1.87 -21.76
CA ARG A 216 17.45 0.59 -22.47
C ARG A 216 18.45 0.59 -23.60
#